data_2acd3db2a2c55845a6826c95d15fc8ad
#
_entry.id   2acd3db2a2c55845a6826c95d15fc8ad
#
_cell.length_a   1.000
_cell.length_b   1.000
_cell.length_c   1.000
_cell.angle_alpha   90.00
_cell.angle_beta   90.00
_cell.angle_gamma   90.00
#
_symmetry.space_group_name_H-M   'P 1'
#
loop_
_entity.id
_entity.type
_entity.pdbx_description
1 polymer ?
#
loop_
_entity_poly.entity_id
_entity_poly.type
_entity_poly.pdbx_seq_one_letter_code
_entity_poly.pdbx_strand_id
1 'polypeptide(L)'
;MKDGFLKAAALSPSLRVADCNYNASQIVSQLQDAAARGVRLAVFPEFCLTGYTCGDLFLQRTLQQGALDALQTVLDASRELDVVALGGPAAAGAGQTVQLRRRPLRRASAGPCPQDLPANYGEFYEKRQFTPGSTGVELVEVCGQQVPFGTSLLFRCRQMPSFVLGVEICEDLWSACRPPPSTRWPVRP
;
A
#
# COMPACT_ATOMS: atom_id res chain seq x y z
N MET A 1 -14.90 -2.98 -15.46
CA MET A 1 -15.57 -1.71 -15.07
C MET A 1 -16.71 -1.54 -16.04
N LYS A 2 -17.93 -1.40 -15.54
CA LYS A 2 -19.14 -1.31 -16.34
C LYS A 2 -19.77 0.05 -16.06
N ASP A 3 -20.18 0.74 -17.11
CA ASP A 3 -20.90 2.02 -17.05
C ASP A 3 -20.16 3.16 -16.29
N GLY A 4 -18.82 3.14 -16.28
CA GLY A 4 -18.01 4.16 -15.60
C GLY A 4 -17.89 3.99 -14.08
N PHE A 5 -18.46 2.93 -13.51
CA PHE A 5 -18.40 2.63 -12.07
C PHE A 5 -17.30 1.64 -11.73
N LEU A 6 -16.69 1.86 -10.57
CA LEU A 6 -15.70 0.98 -9.97
C LEU A 6 -16.17 0.59 -8.57
N LYS A 7 -16.24 -0.72 -8.29
CA LYS A 7 -16.57 -1.23 -6.96
C LYS A 7 -15.30 -1.25 -6.11
N ALA A 8 -15.32 -0.50 -5.02
CA ALA A 8 -14.25 -0.48 -4.02
C ALA A 8 -14.71 -1.13 -2.72
N ALA A 9 -13.76 -1.64 -1.94
CA ALA A 9 -13.99 -2.17 -0.60
C ALA A 9 -12.85 -1.75 0.34
N ALA A 10 -13.21 -1.32 1.55
CA ALA A 10 -12.30 -1.27 2.69
C ALA A 10 -12.38 -2.61 3.41
N LEU A 11 -11.23 -3.24 3.62
CA LEU A 11 -11.10 -4.58 4.19
C LEU A 11 -10.31 -4.51 5.49
N SER A 12 -10.79 -5.17 6.52
CA SER A 12 -10.13 -5.22 7.83
C SER A 12 -9.91 -6.68 8.24
N PRO A 13 -8.74 -7.25 7.93
CA PRO A 13 -8.42 -8.63 8.29
C PRO A 13 -8.18 -8.78 9.79
N SER A 14 -8.41 -9.97 10.31
CA SER A 14 -7.94 -10.34 11.64
C SER A 14 -6.42 -10.47 11.61
N LEU A 15 -5.73 -9.75 12.49
CA LEU A 15 -4.27 -9.70 12.50
C LEU A 15 -3.69 -10.27 13.78
N ARG A 16 -2.44 -10.78 13.67
CA ARG A 16 -1.57 -11.13 14.79
C ARG A 16 -0.31 -10.29 14.71
N VAL A 17 0.05 -9.66 15.80
CA VAL A 17 1.24 -8.81 15.89
C VAL A 17 2.48 -9.63 15.55
N ALA A 18 3.29 -9.14 14.61
CA ALA A 18 4.53 -9.75 14.12
C ALA A 18 4.39 -11.14 13.43
N ASP A 19 3.17 -11.68 13.28
CA ASP A 19 2.93 -12.93 12.56
C ASP A 19 2.60 -12.65 11.09
N CYS A 20 3.64 -12.30 10.32
CA CYS A 20 3.49 -11.89 8.92
C CYS A 20 2.85 -12.97 8.05
N ASN A 21 3.14 -14.26 8.31
CA ASN A 21 2.58 -15.37 7.55
C ASN A 21 1.07 -15.52 7.77
N TYR A 22 0.63 -15.47 9.04
CA TYR A 22 -0.78 -15.49 9.37
C TYR A 22 -1.49 -14.30 8.72
N ASN A 23 -0.94 -13.10 8.88
CA ASN A 23 -1.53 -11.88 8.35
C ASN A 23 -1.66 -11.91 6.82
N ALA A 24 -0.63 -12.40 6.13
CA ALA A 24 -0.69 -12.60 4.67
C ALA A 24 -1.81 -13.55 4.26
N SER A 25 -2.01 -14.66 5.00
CA SER A 25 -3.08 -15.61 4.72
C SER A 25 -4.48 -14.98 4.85
N GLN A 26 -4.67 -14.12 5.86
CA GLN A 26 -5.92 -13.40 6.06
C GLN A 26 -6.17 -12.37 4.94
N ILE A 27 -5.13 -11.65 4.53
CA ILE A 27 -5.20 -10.68 3.42
C ILE A 27 -5.54 -11.40 2.12
N VAL A 28 -4.88 -12.51 1.81
CA VAL A 28 -5.13 -13.32 0.60
C VAL A 28 -6.58 -13.81 0.57
N SER A 29 -7.06 -14.36 1.68
CA SER A 29 -8.44 -14.84 1.78
C SER A 29 -9.47 -13.73 1.51
N GLN A 30 -9.32 -12.57 2.16
CA GLN A 30 -10.21 -11.43 1.95
C GLN A 30 -10.10 -10.84 0.54
N LEU A 31 -8.90 -10.83 -0.04
CA LEU A 31 -8.68 -10.32 -1.38
C LEU A 31 -9.35 -11.21 -2.44
N GLN A 32 -9.28 -12.53 -2.28
CA GLN A 32 -9.97 -13.51 -3.13
C GLN A 32 -11.49 -13.36 -3.04
N ASP A 33 -12.04 -13.25 -1.84
CA ASP A 33 -13.47 -13.05 -1.61
C ASP A 33 -13.93 -11.70 -2.22
N ALA A 34 -13.19 -10.62 -2.01
CA ALA A 34 -13.49 -9.32 -2.61
C ALA A 34 -13.48 -9.38 -4.14
N ALA A 35 -12.49 -10.04 -4.73
CA ALA A 35 -12.38 -10.22 -6.18
C ALA A 35 -13.57 -11.04 -6.73
N ALA A 36 -13.97 -12.11 -6.06
CA ALA A 36 -15.13 -12.93 -6.42
C ALA A 36 -16.43 -12.11 -6.39
N ARG A 37 -16.55 -11.15 -5.50
CA ARG A 37 -17.67 -10.20 -5.40
C ARG A 37 -17.59 -9.03 -6.41
N GLY A 38 -16.60 -9.03 -7.30
CA GLY A 38 -16.42 -8.01 -8.34
C GLY A 38 -15.80 -6.69 -7.85
N VAL A 39 -15.17 -6.69 -6.68
CA VAL A 39 -14.36 -5.56 -6.21
C VAL A 39 -13.17 -5.35 -7.14
N ARG A 40 -12.88 -4.11 -7.47
CA ARG A 40 -11.77 -3.70 -8.35
C ARG A 40 -10.71 -2.88 -7.62
N LEU A 41 -11.06 -2.33 -6.47
CA LEU A 41 -10.14 -1.64 -5.57
C LEU A 41 -10.40 -2.12 -4.15
N ALA A 42 -9.43 -2.79 -3.56
CA ALA A 42 -9.43 -3.24 -2.18
C ALA A 42 -8.42 -2.42 -1.37
N VAL A 43 -8.83 -1.88 -0.24
CA VAL A 43 -7.99 -1.08 0.64
C VAL A 43 -7.89 -1.78 1.98
N PHE A 44 -6.66 -2.11 2.39
CA PHE A 44 -6.33 -2.68 3.69
C PHE A 44 -5.72 -1.60 4.60
N PRO A 45 -5.75 -1.78 5.92
CA PRO A 45 -5.05 -0.88 6.84
C PRO A 45 -3.54 -0.85 6.58
N GLU A 46 -2.91 0.25 7.00
CA GLU A 46 -1.45 0.29 7.06
C GLU A 46 -0.92 -0.79 8.02
N PHE A 47 0.31 -1.23 7.80
CA PHE A 47 0.94 -2.32 8.57
C PHE A 47 0.12 -3.62 8.64
N CYS A 48 -0.80 -3.86 7.71
CA CYS A 48 -1.65 -5.05 7.74
C CYS A 48 -0.86 -6.37 7.62
N LEU A 49 0.40 -6.37 7.19
CA LEU A 49 1.26 -7.55 7.17
C LEU A 49 1.99 -7.79 8.50
N THR A 50 2.27 -6.74 9.28
CA THR A 50 3.01 -6.86 10.54
C THR A 50 2.13 -6.69 11.78
N GLY A 51 1.04 -5.96 11.65
CA GLY A 51 0.33 -5.35 12.75
C GLY A 51 0.97 -4.02 13.15
N TYR A 52 0.17 -3.12 13.73
CA TYR A 52 0.59 -1.77 14.09
C TYR A 52 1.50 -1.75 15.35
N THR A 53 1.20 -2.56 16.34
CA THR A 53 1.81 -2.49 17.68
C THR A 53 3.12 -3.28 17.82
N CYS A 54 3.88 -3.46 16.75
CA CYS A 54 5.16 -4.16 16.78
C CYS A 54 6.27 -3.43 17.54
N GLY A 55 6.15 -2.10 17.74
CA GLY A 55 7.16 -1.31 18.45
C GLY A 55 8.58 -1.48 17.87
N ASP A 56 9.57 -1.71 18.71
CA ASP A 56 10.96 -1.86 18.27
C ASP A 56 11.24 -3.13 17.44
N LEU A 57 10.28 -4.06 17.33
CA LEU A 57 10.41 -5.18 16.40
C LEU A 57 10.52 -4.72 14.95
N PHE A 58 9.98 -3.54 14.59
CA PHE A 58 10.15 -2.96 13.26
C PHE A 58 11.62 -2.73 12.88
N LEU A 59 12.51 -2.58 13.87
CA LEU A 59 13.95 -2.42 13.65
C LEU A 59 14.68 -3.76 13.46
N GLN A 60 14.00 -4.88 13.67
CA GLN A 60 14.60 -6.21 13.56
C GLN A 60 14.52 -6.74 12.13
N ARG A 61 15.66 -7.20 11.62
CA ARG A 61 15.77 -7.78 10.27
C ARG A 61 14.81 -8.96 10.05
N THR A 62 14.56 -9.75 11.09
CA THR A 62 13.63 -10.89 11.04
C THR A 62 12.22 -10.45 10.70
N LEU A 63 11.70 -9.39 11.35
CA LEU A 63 10.37 -8.87 11.04
C LEU A 63 10.34 -8.22 9.65
N GLN A 64 11.37 -7.47 9.29
CA GLN A 64 11.47 -6.80 7.98
C GLN A 64 11.50 -7.82 6.84
N GLN A 65 12.29 -8.87 6.97
CA GLN A 65 12.33 -9.95 5.97
C GLN A 65 11.02 -10.71 5.93
N GLY A 66 10.45 -11.08 7.09
CA GLY A 66 9.15 -11.75 7.17
C GLY A 66 8.03 -10.93 6.53
N ALA A 67 8.07 -9.60 6.63
CA ALA A 67 7.12 -8.72 5.99
C ALA A 67 7.26 -8.70 4.46
N LEU A 68 8.50 -8.75 3.93
CA LEU A 68 8.76 -8.85 2.50
C LEU A 68 8.34 -10.22 1.93
N ASP A 69 8.62 -11.31 2.65
CA ASP A 69 8.21 -12.66 2.25
C ASP A 69 6.68 -12.80 2.24
N ALA A 70 6.03 -12.21 3.24
CA ALA A 70 4.57 -12.13 3.32
C ALA A 70 3.97 -11.29 2.18
N LEU A 71 4.59 -10.16 1.84
CA LEU A 71 4.21 -9.36 0.69
C LEU A 71 4.33 -10.17 -0.60
N GLN A 72 5.45 -10.91 -0.79
CA GLN A 72 5.63 -11.78 -1.96
C GLN A 72 4.49 -12.82 -2.05
N THR A 73 4.08 -13.41 -0.92
CA THR A 73 2.95 -14.35 -0.86
C THR A 73 1.64 -13.70 -1.34
N VAL A 74 1.34 -12.48 -0.89
CA VAL A 74 0.16 -11.73 -1.32
C VAL A 74 0.23 -11.37 -2.81
N LEU A 75 1.41 -10.94 -3.28
CA LEU A 75 1.65 -10.65 -4.71
C LEU A 75 1.40 -11.88 -5.58
N ASP A 76 1.90 -13.04 -5.19
CA ASP A 76 1.74 -14.27 -5.93
C ASP A 76 0.28 -14.74 -5.98
N ALA A 77 -0.42 -14.68 -4.86
CA ALA A 77 -1.84 -15.04 -4.77
C ALA A 77 -2.74 -14.08 -5.56
N SER A 78 -2.33 -12.80 -5.70
CA SER A 78 -3.10 -11.79 -6.43
C SER A 78 -2.92 -11.82 -7.95
N ARG A 79 -1.97 -12.61 -8.47
CA ARG A 79 -1.65 -12.63 -9.92
C ARG A 79 -2.84 -12.91 -10.81
N GLU A 80 -3.75 -13.77 -10.37
CA GLU A 80 -4.94 -14.16 -11.12
C GLU A 80 -6.17 -13.31 -10.79
N LEU A 81 -6.07 -12.37 -9.86
CA LEU A 81 -7.19 -11.55 -9.43
C LEU A 81 -7.24 -10.23 -10.20
N ASP A 82 -8.43 -9.86 -10.69
CA ASP A 82 -8.66 -8.57 -11.37
C ASP A 82 -9.03 -7.48 -10.37
N VAL A 83 -8.14 -7.23 -9.43
CA VAL A 83 -8.29 -6.29 -8.33
C VAL A 83 -6.98 -5.50 -8.12
N VAL A 84 -7.11 -4.23 -7.78
CA VAL A 84 -6.03 -3.42 -7.25
C VAL A 84 -6.13 -3.45 -5.74
N ALA A 85 -5.05 -3.76 -5.03
CA ALA A 85 -5.01 -3.75 -3.58
C ALA A 85 -4.07 -2.65 -3.07
N LEU A 86 -4.51 -1.92 -2.06
CA LEU A 86 -3.71 -1.00 -1.27
C LEU A 86 -3.55 -1.60 0.12
N GLY A 87 -2.35 -1.65 0.63
CA GLY A 87 -1.99 -2.19 1.93
C GLY A 87 -0.56 -2.67 1.91
N GLY A 88 0.09 -2.77 3.05
CA GLY A 88 1.46 -3.15 2.94
C GLY A 88 2.21 -3.39 4.24
N PRO A 89 3.47 -3.80 4.09
CA PRO A 89 4.39 -4.02 5.19
C PRO A 89 4.96 -2.70 5.69
N ALA A 90 5.41 -2.70 6.93
CA ALA A 90 6.49 -1.86 7.33
C ALA A 90 7.79 -2.43 6.75
N ALA A 91 8.29 -1.90 5.65
CA ALA A 91 9.61 -2.25 5.14
C ALA A 91 10.67 -1.30 5.69
N ALA A 92 11.91 -1.76 5.80
CA ALA A 92 13.01 -0.96 6.32
C ALA A 92 13.13 0.36 5.54
N GLY A 93 13.00 1.48 6.24
CA GLY A 93 13.23 2.81 5.70
C GLY A 93 12.03 3.60 5.24
N ALA A 94 10.82 3.03 5.21
CA ALA A 94 9.62 3.80 4.87
C ALA A 94 8.35 3.09 5.34
N GLY A 95 7.49 3.80 6.05
CA GLY A 95 6.10 3.38 6.24
C GLY A 95 5.43 3.27 4.87
N GLN A 96 4.83 2.12 4.53
CA GLN A 96 4.53 1.92 3.11
C GLN A 96 3.23 1.21 2.86
N THR A 97 2.49 1.76 1.95
CA THR A 97 1.39 1.11 1.28
C THR A 97 1.86 0.63 -0.08
N VAL A 98 1.71 -0.65 -0.36
CA VAL A 98 2.06 -1.24 -1.65
C VAL A 98 0.80 -1.51 -2.45
N GLN A 99 0.81 -1.08 -3.69
CA GLN A 99 -0.30 -1.30 -4.60
C GLN A 99 -0.07 -2.55 -5.45
N LEU A 100 -1.07 -3.42 -5.50
CA LEU A 100 -1.04 -4.66 -6.26
C LEU A 100 -2.02 -4.61 -7.41
N ARG A 101 -1.59 -4.93 -8.62
CA ARG A 101 -2.48 -4.98 -9.79
C ARG A 101 -2.18 -6.15 -10.71
N ARG A 102 -3.24 -6.69 -11.33
CA ARG A 102 -3.22 -7.62 -12.45
C ARG A 102 -3.93 -7.13 -13.71
N ARG A 103 -3.39 -7.38 -14.86
CA ARG A 103 -3.74 -8.24 -15.98
C ARG A 103 -2.77 -8.20 -17.17
N PRO A 104 -2.92 -9.18 -18.16
CA PRO A 104 -1.82 -9.89 -18.81
C PRO A 104 -1.25 -9.17 -20.02
N LEU A 105 -0.86 -7.96 -19.92
CA LEU A 105 0.00 -7.32 -20.91
C LEU A 105 0.98 -6.37 -20.21
N ARG A 106 2.09 -6.97 -19.74
CA ARG A 106 3.27 -6.28 -19.20
C ARG A 106 3.08 -5.67 -17.80
N ARG A 107 3.67 -6.36 -16.84
CA ARG A 107 4.18 -5.95 -15.55
C ARG A 107 4.19 -4.42 -15.36
N ALA A 108 3.23 -3.91 -14.67
CA ALA A 108 3.35 -2.64 -13.99
C ALA A 108 3.00 -2.89 -12.54
N SER A 109 3.98 -3.27 -11.75
CA SER A 109 3.89 -3.14 -10.30
C SER A 109 3.69 -1.66 -10.03
N ALA A 110 2.65 -1.33 -9.33
CA ALA A 110 2.57 -0.02 -8.75
C ALA A 110 3.62 0.06 -7.64
N GLY A 111 4.17 1.23 -7.40
CA GLY A 111 5.22 1.41 -6.41
C GLY A 111 4.69 1.59 -5.00
N PRO A 112 5.54 1.43 -3.99
CA PRO A 112 5.21 1.83 -2.64
C PRO A 112 5.09 3.36 -2.56
N CYS A 113 4.06 3.83 -1.84
CA CYS A 113 3.92 5.22 -1.46
C CYS A 113 4.34 5.34 0.00
N PRO A 114 5.45 6.01 0.34
CA PRO A 114 5.82 6.28 1.72
C PRO A 114 4.87 7.31 2.32
N GLN A 115 4.71 7.24 3.63
CA GLN A 115 4.01 8.26 4.39
C GLN A 115 4.85 9.54 4.42
N ASP A 116 4.20 10.68 4.21
CA ASP A 116 4.86 11.99 4.21
C ASP A 116 5.07 12.49 5.66
N LEU A 117 4.09 12.23 6.52
CA LEU A 117 4.02 12.71 7.88
C LEU A 117 3.79 11.56 8.87
N PRO A 118 4.83 10.82 9.29
CA PRO A 118 4.67 9.79 10.33
C PRO A 118 4.13 10.39 11.63
N ALA A 119 3.08 9.79 12.17
CA ALA A 119 2.45 10.24 13.41
C ALA A 119 3.42 10.13 14.58
N ASN A 120 3.52 11.20 15.40
CA ASN A 120 4.46 11.25 16.51
C ASN A 120 3.93 12.11 17.66
N TYR A 121 2.77 11.78 18.17
CA TYR A 121 2.09 12.43 19.31
C TYR A 121 1.17 11.43 20.02
N GLY A 122 0.88 11.67 21.29
CA GLY A 122 0.07 10.76 22.10
C GLY A 122 0.67 9.37 22.17
N GLU A 123 -0.10 8.38 21.77
CA GLU A 123 0.30 6.98 21.68
C GLU A 123 1.10 6.63 20.40
N PHE A 124 1.15 7.54 19.43
CA PHE A 124 1.86 7.34 18.18
C PHE A 124 3.34 7.71 18.32
N TYR A 125 4.23 6.80 17.92
CA TYR A 125 5.67 6.94 18.06
C TYR A 125 6.43 6.52 16.81
N GLU A 126 5.88 6.82 15.64
CA GLU A 126 6.33 6.28 14.35
C GLU A 126 7.69 6.81 13.91
N LYS A 127 8.03 8.06 14.24
CA LYS A 127 9.34 8.66 13.90
C LYS A 127 10.54 7.95 14.54
N ARG A 128 10.30 7.08 15.53
CA ARG A 128 11.35 6.22 16.08
C ARG A 128 11.74 5.10 15.12
N GLN A 129 10.76 4.56 14.38
CA GLN A 129 10.95 3.40 13.52
C GLN A 129 10.98 3.75 12.02
N PHE A 130 10.34 4.85 11.63
CA PHE A 130 10.12 5.20 10.24
C PHE A 130 10.64 6.60 9.89
N THR A 131 11.14 6.72 8.68
CA THR A 131 11.58 7.99 8.10
C THR A 131 10.49 8.51 7.16
N PRO A 132 10.18 9.82 7.21
CA PRO A 132 9.28 10.44 6.23
C PRO A 132 9.71 10.14 4.80
N GLY A 133 8.74 9.98 3.91
CA GLY A 133 8.98 9.85 2.50
C GLY A 133 9.57 11.15 1.90
N SER A 134 10.29 11.02 0.80
CA SER A 134 10.77 12.17 0.05
C SER A 134 9.77 12.59 -1.02
N THR A 135 9.78 13.87 -1.39
CA THR A 135 8.96 14.40 -2.50
C THR A 135 9.48 13.96 -3.88
N GLY A 136 10.72 13.46 -3.94
CA GLY A 136 11.30 12.89 -5.14
C GLY A 136 10.72 11.53 -5.48
N VAL A 137 10.81 11.15 -6.76
CA VAL A 137 10.46 9.79 -7.20
C VAL A 137 11.75 9.04 -7.50
N GLU A 138 11.93 7.92 -6.81
CA GLU A 138 13.08 7.03 -6.96
C GLU A 138 12.60 5.67 -7.50
N LEU A 139 13.51 4.90 -8.08
CA LEU A 139 13.26 3.50 -8.37
C LEU A 139 13.86 2.64 -7.26
N VAL A 140 13.02 1.84 -6.63
CA VAL A 140 13.44 0.90 -5.58
C VAL A 140 13.11 -0.52 -5.98
N GLU A 141 13.89 -1.48 -5.47
CA GLU A 141 13.60 -2.88 -5.68
C GLU A 141 12.71 -3.42 -4.56
N VAL A 142 11.54 -3.93 -4.93
CA VAL A 142 10.62 -4.60 -4.00
C VAL A 142 10.19 -5.93 -4.60
N CYS A 143 10.43 -7.02 -3.89
CA CYS A 143 10.08 -8.39 -4.34
C CYS A 143 10.59 -8.69 -5.77
N GLY A 144 11.84 -8.34 -6.06
CA GLY A 144 12.48 -8.56 -7.37
C GLY A 144 11.95 -7.68 -8.51
N GLN A 145 11.27 -6.58 -8.20
CA GLN A 145 10.72 -5.66 -9.19
C GLN A 145 11.22 -4.24 -8.93
N GLN A 146 11.66 -3.56 -9.99
CA GLN A 146 11.95 -2.12 -9.94
C GLN A 146 10.65 -1.35 -10.02
N VAL A 147 10.33 -0.60 -8.96
CA VAL A 147 9.07 0.12 -8.80
C VAL A 147 9.31 1.57 -8.40
N PRO A 148 8.48 2.53 -8.86
CA PRO A 148 8.58 3.90 -8.41
C PRO A 148 8.21 4.01 -6.93
N PHE A 149 8.96 4.82 -6.22
CA PHE A 149 8.81 5.14 -4.80
C PHE A 149 8.73 6.64 -4.62
N GLY A 150 7.72 7.15 -3.94
CA GLY A 150 7.56 8.58 -3.69
C GLY A 150 6.17 8.92 -3.12
N THR A 151 6.08 10.05 -2.40
CA THR A 151 4.86 10.49 -1.72
C THR A 151 3.79 11.07 -2.66
N SER A 152 4.18 11.48 -3.87
CA SER A 152 3.30 12.16 -4.83
C SER A 152 2.92 11.30 -6.04
N LEU A 153 2.94 9.98 -5.88
CA LEU A 153 2.61 9.07 -6.98
C LEU A 153 1.12 9.06 -7.30
N LEU A 154 0.80 9.16 -8.58
CA LEU A 154 -0.54 9.01 -9.10
C LEU A 154 -0.62 7.82 -10.06
N PHE A 155 -1.61 6.97 -9.86
CA PHE A 155 -1.80 5.75 -10.63
C PHE A 155 -3.03 5.86 -11.54
N ARG A 156 -2.80 5.96 -12.85
CA ARG A 156 -3.88 6.06 -13.83
C ARG A 156 -4.31 4.68 -14.32
N CYS A 157 -5.61 4.43 -14.31
CA CYS A 157 -6.17 3.21 -14.87
C CYS A 157 -6.12 3.25 -16.41
N ARG A 158 -5.48 2.24 -17.03
CA ARG A 158 -5.36 2.19 -18.50
C ARG A 158 -6.70 1.91 -19.19
N GLN A 159 -7.60 1.13 -18.58
CA GLN A 159 -8.92 0.82 -19.12
C GLN A 159 -9.98 1.91 -18.85
N MET A 160 -9.71 2.80 -17.90
CA MET A 160 -10.56 3.93 -17.54
C MET A 160 -9.66 5.12 -17.22
N PRO A 161 -9.19 5.87 -18.23
CA PRO A 161 -8.20 6.94 -18.05
C PRO A 161 -8.66 8.08 -17.14
N SER A 162 -9.97 8.27 -16.97
CA SER A 162 -10.56 9.21 -16.01
C SER A 162 -10.39 8.77 -14.55
N PHE A 163 -10.10 7.48 -14.29
CA PHE A 163 -9.82 6.99 -12.95
C PHE A 163 -8.33 7.14 -12.64
N VAL A 164 -8.03 8.05 -11.75
CA VAL A 164 -6.70 8.31 -11.22
C VAL A 164 -6.73 8.10 -9.72
N LEU A 165 -5.83 7.29 -9.20
CA LEU A 165 -5.72 6.94 -7.79
C LEU A 165 -4.50 7.63 -7.18
N GLY A 166 -4.70 8.38 -6.11
CA GLY A 166 -3.68 8.84 -5.17
C GLY A 166 -3.80 8.08 -3.86
N VAL A 167 -2.72 8.01 -3.11
CA VAL A 167 -2.66 7.32 -1.82
C VAL A 167 -2.21 8.31 -0.74
N GLU A 168 -2.95 8.36 0.35
CA GLU A 168 -2.60 9.07 1.58
C GLU A 168 -2.62 8.06 2.73
N ILE A 169 -1.70 8.19 3.68
CA ILE A 169 -1.56 7.24 4.78
C ILE A 169 -1.75 7.99 6.09
N CYS A 170 -2.77 7.59 6.87
CA CYS A 170 -3.01 8.02 8.23
C CYS A 170 -2.87 9.55 8.43
N GLU A 171 -1.80 10.01 9.06
CA GLU A 171 -1.54 11.41 9.40
C GLU A 171 -1.47 12.33 8.17
N ASP A 172 -1.10 11.81 7.01
CA ASP A 172 -1.08 12.59 5.77
C ASP A 172 -2.45 13.20 5.46
N LEU A 173 -3.54 12.54 5.86
CA LEU A 173 -4.91 13.03 5.69
C LEU A 173 -5.26 14.14 6.68
N TRP A 174 -4.75 14.05 7.89
CA TRP A 174 -5.18 14.91 9.02
C TRP A 174 -4.33 16.17 9.16
N SER A 175 -3.13 16.20 8.56
CA SER A 175 -2.22 17.33 8.70
C SER A 175 -2.77 18.61 8.07
N ALA A 176 -2.63 19.72 8.82
CA ALA A 176 -2.93 21.06 8.33
C ALA A 176 -1.95 21.55 7.25
N CYS A 177 -0.73 20.97 7.19
CA CYS A 177 0.32 21.33 6.25
C CYS A 177 0.30 20.46 4.98
N ARG A 178 -0.88 20.12 4.48
CA ARG A 178 -1.00 19.41 3.21
C ARG A 178 -0.41 20.25 2.07
N PRO A 179 0.36 19.64 1.16
CA PRO A 179 0.65 20.31 -0.11
C PRO A 179 -0.68 20.71 -0.77
N PRO A 180 -0.77 21.90 -1.37
CA PRO A 180 -2.00 22.33 -2.01
C PRO A 180 -2.46 21.31 -3.07
N PRO A 181 -3.77 21.11 -3.26
CA PRO A 181 -4.31 20.14 -4.21
C PRO A 181 -3.71 20.26 -5.62
N SER A 182 -3.34 21.46 -6.02
CA SER A 182 -2.69 21.75 -7.31
C SER A 182 -1.31 21.09 -7.49
N THR A 183 -0.61 20.74 -6.44
CA THR A 183 0.68 20.04 -6.50
C THR A 183 0.54 18.52 -6.41
N ARG A 184 -0.54 18.03 -5.79
CA ARG A 184 -0.85 16.58 -5.70
C ARG A 184 -1.63 16.08 -6.92
N TRP A 185 -2.39 16.95 -7.58
CA TRP A 185 -3.29 16.58 -8.68
C TRP A 185 -2.94 17.41 -9.93
N PRO A 186 -2.00 16.98 -10.77
CA PRO A 186 -1.93 17.58 -12.09
C PRO A 186 -3.20 17.17 -12.84
N VAL A 187 -4.25 17.96 -12.68
CA VAL A 187 -5.36 17.97 -13.63
C VAL A 187 -4.77 18.51 -14.93
N ARG A 188 -4.37 17.63 -15.81
CA ARG A 188 -4.12 18.03 -17.19
C ARG A 188 -5.47 18.08 -17.89
N PRO A 189 -5.76 19.18 -18.57
CA PRO A 189 -6.95 19.31 -19.38
C PRO A 189 -7.04 18.25 -20.48
#